data_f3425d1804d322061a81d51c2675f291
#
_entry.id   f3425d1804d322061a81d51c2675f291
#
_cell.length_a   1.000
_cell.length_b   1.000
_cell.length_c   1.000
_cell.angle_alpha   90.00
_cell.angle_beta   90.00
_cell.angle_gamma   90.00
#
_symmetry.space_group_name_H-M   'P 1'
#
loop_
_entity.id
_entity.type
_entity.pdbx_description
1 polymer ?
#
loop_
_entity_poly.entity_id
_entity_poly.type
_entity_poly.pdbx_seq_one_letter_code
_entity_poly.pdbx_strand_id
1 'polypeptide(L)'
;MGNRLNLPEGTETILIVDDQETVWDFLIEALQKLGYSVLLAENGLDAVEIYENNPGQIDLVLLVMIMPHQGGHTTFYKLKELDPDVCVLLSSGFVSHDEVDDLLANGAAGFLPKPHRIATMATEIRRILDERKKSQAVPEEKNGEKS
;
A
#
# COMPACT_ATOMS: atom_id res chain seq x y z
N MET A 1 -2.12 16.21 19.53
CA MET A 1 -1.49 16.70 18.78
C MET A 1 -0.56 16.04 17.90
N GLY A 2 -0.66 14.89 17.44
CA GLY A 2 0.28 14.22 16.60
C GLY A 2 0.43 14.74 15.18
N ASN A 3 -0.54 15.49 14.69
CA ASN A 3 -0.51 15.90 13.29
C ASN A 3 -0.22 17.39 13.13
N ARG A 4 0.98 17.76 13.54
CA ARG A 4 1.38 19.16 13.51
C ARG A 4 1.54 19.71 12.09
N LEU A 5 1.73 18.83 11.12
CA LEU A 5 1.92 19.25 9.74
C LEU A 5 0.64 19.26 8.95
N ASN A 6 -0.48 18.96 9.57
CA ASN A 6 -1.77 18.89 8.90
C ASN A 6 -1.77 17.90 7.75
N LEU A 7 -1.10 16.77 7.95
CA LEU A 7 -1.11 15.71 6.94
C LEU A 7 -2.42 14.95 7.00
N PRO A 8 -2.83 14.34 5.89
CA PRO A 8 -4.08 13.58 5.88
C PRO A 8 -4.02 12.40 6.84
N GLU A 9 -5.10 12.19 7.56
CA GLU A 9 -5.20 11.11 8.54
C GLU A 9 -6.10 10.00 8.05
N GLY A 10 -6.05 8.86 8.72
CA GLY A 10 -6.91 7.75 8.38
C GLY A 10 -7.02 6.77 9.52
N THR A 11 -7.83 5.73 9.32
CA THR A 11 -8.02 4.67 10.29
C THR A 11 -7.80 3.29 9.68
N GLU A 12 -7.42 3.25 8.43
CA GLU A 12 -7.26 1.99 7.72
C GLU A 12 -6.03 1.22 8.19
N THR A 13 -5.90 -0.02 7.74
CA THR A 13 -4.76 -0.87 8.07
C THR A 13 -3.82 -0.94 6.89
N ILE A 14 -2.55 -0.66 7.13
CA ILE A 14 -1.52 -0.65 6.10
C ILE A 14 -0.49 -1.72 6.41
N LEU A 15 -0.17 -2.54 5.42
CA LEU A 15 0.90 -3.53 5.52
C LEU A 15 2.14 -2.95 4.84
N ILE A 16 3.20 -2.76 5.59
CA ILE A 16 4.47 -2.31 5.04
C ILE A 16 5.34 -3.52 4.75
N VAL A 17 5.84 -3.61 3.52
CA VAL A 17 6.71 -4.71 3.11
C VAL A 17 8.05 -4.11 2.74
N ASP A 18 9.03 -4.23 3.63
CA ASP A 18 10.33 -3.60 3.47
C ASP A 18 11.34 -4.34 4.34
N ASP A 19 12.51 -4.61 3.81
CA ASP A 19 13.54 -5.33 4.54
C ASP A 19 14.50 -4.42 5.31
N GLN A 20 14.31 -3.12 5.24
CA GLN A 20 15.22 -2.17 5.89
C GLN A 20 14.67 -1.68 7.22
N GLU A 21 15.21 -2.22 8.29
CA GLU A 21 14.69 -1.98 9.63
C GLU A 21 14.67 -0.51 10.03
N THR A 22 15.69 0.24 9.64
CA THR A 22 15.72 1.66 10.00
C THR A 22 14.59 2.45 9.37
N VAL A 23 14.14 2.00 8.21
CA VAL A 23 13.03 2.64 7.52
C VAL A 23 11.71 2.28 8.21
N TRP A 24 11.60 1.03 8.69
CA TRP A 24 10.37 0.57 9.33
C TRP A 24 9.96 1.46 10.50
N ASP A 25 10.89 1.69 11.42
CA ASP A 25 10.56 2.40 12.65
C ASP A 25 10.00 3.77 12.33
N PHE A 26 10.63 4.45 11.40
CA PHE A 26 10.21 5.79 11.02
C PHE A 26 8.84 5.79 10.38
N LEU A 27 8.62 4.88 9.43
CA LEU A 27 7.35 4.82 8.72
C LEU A 27 6.21 4.39 9.63
N ILE A 28 6.46 3.38 10.45
CA ILE A 28 5.43 2.88 11.36
C ILE A 28 4.99 3.99 12.31
N GLU A 29 5.96 4.67 12.90
CA GLU A 29 5.64 5.73 13.85
C GLU A 29 4.85 6.84 13.17
N ALA A 30 5.27 7.24 11.98
CA ALA A 30 4.61 8.31 11.26
C ALA A 30 3.17 7.95 10.92
N LEU A 31 2.96 6.74 10.40
CA LEU A 31 1.61 6.32 10.02
C LEU A 31 0.71 6.13 11.22
N GLN A 32 1.26 5.59 12.32
CA GLN A 32 0.46 5.42 13.53
C GLN A 32 0.01 6.76 14.10
N LYS A 33 0.86 7.77 14.02
CA LYS A 33 0.49 9.10 14.47
C LYS A 33 -0.62 9.70 13.63
N LEU A 34 -0.75 9.27 12.39
CA LEU A 34 -1.83 9.72 11.52
C LEU A 34 -3.09 8.89 11.69
N GLY A 35 -3.07 7.89 12.57
CA GLY A 35 -4.25 7.10 12.88
C GLY A 35 -4.32 5.72 12.28
N TYR A 36 -3.40 5.39 11.39
CA TYR A 36 -3.42 4.10 10.71
C TYR A 36 -2.96 2.97 11.63
N SER A 37 -3.49 1.78 11.39
CA SER A 37 -2.94 0.56 11.97
C SER A 37 -1.89 0.03 11.02
N VAL A 38 -0.77 -0.44 11.54
CA VAL A 38 0.35 -0.85 10.69
C VAL A 38 0.78 -2.27 10.99
N LEU A 39 0.91 -3.07 9.95
CA LEU A 39 1.50 -4.40 10.02
C LEU A 39 2.80 -4.35 9.22
N LEU A 40 3.74 -5.19 9.60
CA LEU A 40 5.05 -5.19 8.97
C LEU A 40 5.44 -6.56 8.46
N ALA A 41 5.91 -6.62 7.23
CA ALA A 41 6.50 -7.82 6.65
C ALA A 41 7.93 -7.50 6.24
N GLU A 42 8.86 -8.38 6.57
CA GLU A 42 10.28 -8.14 6.30
C GLU A 42 10.68 -8.57 4.90
N ASN A 43 9.82 -9.29 4.23
CA ASN A 43 10.10 -9.74 2.85
C ASN A 43 8.79 -10.16 2.21
N GLY A 44 8.87 -10.56 0.95
CA GLY A 44 7.68 -10.92 0.19
C GLY A 44 6.97 -12.16 0.69
N LEU A 45 7.72 -13.14 1.19
CA LEU A 45 7.10 -14.36 1.70
C LEU A 45 6.26 -14.05 2.95
N ASP A 46 6.82 -13.25 3.85
CA ASP A 46 6.09 -12.84 5.03
C ASP A 46 4.86 -12.03 4.67
N ALA A 47 4.98 -11.18 3.65
CA ALA A 47 3.88 -10.33 3.22
C ALA A 47 2.70 -11.17 2.77
N VAL A 48 2.95 -12.19 1.97
CA VAL A 48 1.91 -13.06 1.47
C VAL A 48 1.22 -13.79 2.63
N GLU A 49 2.03 -14.28 3.57
CA GLU A 49 1.50 -14.99 4.72
C GLU A 49 0.64 -14.09 5.60
N ILE A 50 1.12 -12.88 5.86
CA ILE A 50 0.38 -11.92 6.68
C ILE A 50 -0.94 -11.54 5.99
N TYR A 51 -0.88 -11.31 4.69
CA TYR A 51 -2.08 -10.93 3.96
C TYR A 51 -3.11 -12.05 3.98
N GLU A 52 -2.64 -13.27 3.81
CA GLU A 52 -3.50 -14.44 3.80
C GLU A 52 -4.16 -14.67 5.15
N ASN A 53 -3.43 -14.39 6.23
CA ASN A 53 -3.94 -14.61 7.58
C ASN A 53 -4.82 -13.47 8.10
N ASN A 54 -4.97 -12.40 7.32
CA ASN A 54 -5.80 -11.26 7.73
C ASN A 54 -6.76 -10.90 6.61
N PRO A 55 -7.61 -11.82 6.20
CA PRO A 55 -8.48 -11.59 5.05
C PRO A 55 -9.43 -10.42 5.29
N GLY A 56 -9.47 -9.52 4.33
CA GLY A 56 -10.36 -8.38 4.39
C GLY A 56 -9.97 -7.29 5.38
N GLN A 57 -8.83 -7.44 6.04
CA GLN A 57 -8.44 -6.46 7.05
C GLN A 57 -7.37 -5.49 6.62
N ILE A 58 -6.63 -5.81 5.58
CA ILE A 58 -5.55 -4.94 5.11
C ILE A 58 -6.07 -4.09 3.96
N ASP A 59 -6.00 -2.78 4.14
CA ASP A 59 -6.57 -1.85 3.17
C ASP A 59 -5.57 -1.39 2.11
N LEU A 60 -4.28 -1.41 2.44
CA LEU A 60 -3.26 -1.00 1.49
C LEU A 60 -1.94 -1.70 1.83
N VAL A 61 -1.22 -2.12 0.80
CA VAL A 61 0.12 -2.71 0.96
C VAL A 61 1.12 -1.73 0.38
N LEU A 62 2.08 -1.30 1.20
CA LEU A 62 3.19 -0.48 0.73
C LEU A 62 4.33 -1.43 0.45
N LEU A 63 4.61 -1.68 -0.82
CA LEU A 63 5.48 -2.76 -1.24
C LEU A 63 6.78 -2.24 -1.85
N VAL A 64 7.89 -2.60 -1.22
CA VAL A 64 9.21 -2.26 -1.74
C VAL A 64 9.56 -3.27 -2.83
N MET A 65 10.07 -2.76 -3.96
CA MET A 65 10.31 -3.61 -5.12
C MET A 65 11.54 -4.49 -5.02
N ILE A 66 12.59 -4.01 -4.37
CA ILE A 66 13.84 -4.76 -4.27
C ILE A 66 14.03 -5.27 -2.86
N MET A 67 13.96 -6.58 -2.68
CA MET A 67 14.09 -7.23 -1.39
C MET A 67 14.74 -8.59 -1.58
N PRO A 68 15.41 -9.10 -0.53
CA PRO A 68 15.93 -10.47 -0.60
C PRO A 68 14.78 -11.47 -0.55
N HIS A 69 15.07 -12.68 -0.92
CA HIS A 69 14.16 -13.83 -0.94
C HIS A 69 13.09 -13.68 -2.00
N GLN A 70 12.13 -12.82 -1.82
CA GLN A 70 11.08 -12.67 -2.82
C GLN A 70 10.88 -11.19 -3.10
N GLY A 71 11.20 -10.79 -4.32
CA GLY A 71 11.12 -9.39 -4.72
C GLY A 71 9.70 -8.90 -4.87
N GLY A 72 9.58 -7.59 -5.08
CA GLY A 72 8.28 -6.95 -5.15
C GLY A 72 7.44 -7.41 -6.32
N HIS A 73 8.07 -7.67 -7.46
CA HIS A 73 7.35 -8.11 -8.65
C HIS A 73 6.60 -9.42 -8.38
N THR A 74 7.32 -10.42 -7.86
CA THR A 74 6.72 -11.71 -7.55
C THR A 74 5.68 -11.57 -6.44
N THR A 75 6.00 -10.78 -5.42
CA THR A 75 5.09 -10.57 -4.31
C THR A 75 3.79 -9.94 -4.79
N PHE A 76 3.88 -8.95 -5.67
CA PHE A 76 2.70 -8.29 -6.20
C PHE A 76 1.74 -9.30 -6.84
N TYR A 77 2.27 -10.18 -7.69
CA TYR A 77 1.40 -11.13 -8.38
C TYR A 77 0.83 -12.18 -7.44
N LYS A 78 1.58 -12.57 -6.41
CA LYS A 78 1.04 -13.50 -5.43
C LYS A 78 -0.08 -12.87 -4.62
N LEU A 79 0.05 -11.60 -4.28
CA LEU A 79 -1.01 -10.88 -3.58
C LEU A 79 -2.25 -10.76 -4.46
N LYS A 80 -2.05 -10.52 -5.75
CA LYS A 80 -3.17 -10.44 -6.68
C LYS A 80 -3.90 -11.77 -6.82
N GLU A 81 -3.18 -12.88 -6.72
CA GLU A 81 -3.82 -14.18 -6.75
C GLU A 81 -4.68 -14.40 -5.51
N LEU A 82 -4.21 -13.94 -4.37
CA LEU A 82 -4.98 -14.08 -3.14
C LEU A 82 -6.21 -13.17 -3.14
N ASP A 83 -6.05 -11.97 -3.69
CA ASP A 83 -7.10 -10.98 -3.66
C ASP A 83 -6.99 -10.09 -4.88
N PRO A 84 -7.81 -10.32 -5.90
CA PRO A 84 -7.74 -9.51 -7.13
C PRO A 84 -7.95 -8.02 -6.88
N ASP A 85 -8.56 -7.65 -5.76
CA ASP A 85 -8.79 -6.25 -5.42
C ASP A 85 -7.75 -5.68 -4.49
N VAL A 86 -6.63 -6.37 -4.29
CA VAL A 86 -5.59 -5.90 -3.38
C VAL A 86 -5.09 -4.51 -3.82
N CYS A 87 -4.90 -3.64 -2.85
CA CYS A 87 -4.46 -2.28 -3.10
C CYS A 87 -2.97 -2.18 -2.80
N VAL A 88 -2.15 -2.02 -3.81
CA VAL A 88 -0.70 -2.02 -3.65
C VAL A 88 -0.09 -0.71 -4.12
N LEU A 89 0.65 -0.06 -3.22
CA LEU A 89 1.44 1.13 -3.55
C LEU A 89 2.90 0.70 -3.60
N LEU A 90 3.51 0.85 -4.77
CA LEU A 90 4.88 0.40 -4.99
C LEU A 90 5.89 1.44 -4.54
N SER A 91 7.04 1.02 -4.07
CA SER A 91 8.10 1.93 -3.64
C SER A 91 9.46 1.35 -3.96
N SER A 92 10.36 2.16 -4.52
CA SER A 92 11.74 1.72 -4.78
C SER A 92 12.60 2.90 -5.18
N GLY A 93 13.90 2.78 -4.90
CA GLY A 93 14.87 3.76 -5.37
C GLY A 93 15.48 3.41 -6.71
N PHE A 94 15.49 2.12 -7.03
CA PHE A 94 16.08 1.65 -8.27
C PHE A 94 15.20 0.59 -8.90
N VAL A 95 14.39 0.98 -9.83
CA VAL A 95 13.56 0.04 -10.56
C VAL A 95 13.38 0.60 -11.95
N SER A 96 13.32 -0.27 -12.95
CA SER A 96 13.16 0.19 -14.31
C SER A 96 11.74 0.71 -14.52
N HIS A 97 11.60 1.67 -15.43
CA HIS A 97 10.28 2.16 -15.78
C HIS A 97 9.40 1.07 -16.33
N ASP A 98 10.00 0.13 -17.05
CA ASP A 98 9.24 -0.98 -17.63
C ASP A 98 8.61 -1.85 -16.57
N GLU A 99 9.35 -2.11 -15.48
CA GLU A 99 8.81 -2.90 -14.38
C GLU A 99 7.66 -2.20 -13.70
N VAL A 100 7.82 -0.91 -13.43
CA VAL A 100 6.77 -0.14 -12.79
C VAL A 100 5.53 -0.07 -13.69
N ASP A 101 5.74 0.20 -14.97
CA ASP A 101 4.64 0.29 -15.91
C ASP A 101 3.88 -1.01 -16.00
N ASP A 102 4.59 -2.14 -15.98
CA ASP A 102 3.96 -3.44 -16.02
C ASP A 102 3.04 -3.65 -14.81
N LEU A 103 3.53 -3.33 -13.62
CA LEU A 103 2.73 -3.53 -12.43
C LEU A 103 1.57 -2.56 -12.35
N LEU A 104 1.77 -1.32 -12.80
CA LEU A 104 0.67 -0.36 -12.84
C LEU A 104 -0.41 -0.81 -13.82
N ALA A 105 0.01 -1.36 -14.96
CA ALA A 105 -0.93 -1.86 -15.94
C ALA A 105 -1.70 -3.06 -15.41
N ASN A 106 -1.14 -3.77 -14.45
CA ASN A 106 -1.78 -4.95 -13.88
C ASN A 106 -2.44 -4.69 -12.53
N GLY A 107 -2.66 -3.43 -12.20
CA GLY A 107 -3.51 -3.10 -11.08
C GLY A 107 -2.84 -2.50 -9.85
N ALA A 108 -1.53 -2.20 -9.91
CA ALA A 108 -0.92 -1.49 -8.79
C ALA A 108 -1.53 -0.09 -8.71
N ALA A 109 -1.71 0.39 -7.48
CA ALA A 109 -2.42 1.65 -7.27
C ALA A 109 -1.54 2.88 -7.52
N GLY A 110 -0.23 2.73 -7.42
CA GLY A 110 0.67 3.86 -7.64
C GLY A 110 2.10 3.49 -7.36
N PHE A 111 2.98 4.47 -7.47
CA PHE A 111 4.41 4.27 -7.27
C PHE A 111 5.01 5.50 -6.59
N LEU A 112 5.78 5.26 -5.52
CA LEU A 112 6.52 6.31 -4.82
C LEU A 112 8.01 6.03 -4.95
N PRO A 113 8.76 6.86 -5.66
CA PRO A 113 10.21 6.66 -5.74
C PRO A 113 10.86 6.99 -4.39
N LYS A 114 11.84 6.21 -3.99
CA LYS A 114 12.63 6.48 -2.79
C LYS A 114 13.73 7.45 -3.15
N PRO A 115 14.16 8.27 -2.23
CA PRO A 115 13.55 8.53 -0.92
C PRO A 115 12.31 9.40 -1.06
N HIS A 116 11.32 9.13 -0.22
CA HIS A 116 10.11 9.95 -0.25
C HIS A 116 9.85 10.55 1.12
N ARG A 117 9.18 11.67 1.12
CA ARG A 117 8.86 12.37 2.35
C ARG A 117 7.57 11.84 2.94
N ILE A 118 7.45 11.97 4.27
CA ILE A 118 6.23 11.55 4.94
C ILE A 118 5.01 12.26 4.35
N ALA A 119 5.13 13.55 4.06
CA ALA A 119 4.01 14.29 3.49
C ALA A 119 3.56 13.72 2.16
N THR A 120 4.52 13.40 1.29
CA THR A 120 4.20 12.81 -0.01
C THR A 120 3.54 11.46 0.15
N MET A 121 4.07 10.62 1.04
CA MET A 121 3.54 9.30 1.27
C MET A 121 2.12 9.38 1.85
N ALA A 122 1.92 10.22 2.85
CA ALA A 122 0.63 10.35 3.49
C ALA A 122 -0.44 10.84 2.52
N THR A 123 -0.07 11.80 1.67
CA THR A 123 -0.99 12.33 0.68
C THR A 123 -1.37 11.26 -0.35
N GLU A 124 -0.37 10.51 -0.80
CA GLU A 124 -0.63 9.48 -1.80
C GLU A 124 -1.47 8.35 -1.24
N ILE A 125 -1.18 7.92 -0.01
CA ILE A 125 -1.98 6.88 0.64
C ILE A 125 -3.43 7.34 0.77
N ARG A 126 -3.64 8.58 1.21
CA ARG A 126 -5.00 9.08 1.39
C ARG A 126 -5.74 9.17 0.06
N ARG A 127 -5.05 9.62 -0.98
CA ARG A 127 -5.64 9.71 -2.30
C ARG A 127 -6.09 8.34 -2.78
N ILE A 128 -5.21 7.36 -2.65
CA ILE A 128 -5.49 6.01 -3.13
C ILE A 128 -6.65 5.38 -2.35
N LEU A 129 -6.63 5.51 -1.03
CA LEU A 129 -7.69 4.91 -0.22
C LEU A 129 -9.03 5.57 -0.45
N ASP A 130 -9.03 6.89 -0.64
CA ASP A 130 -10.28 7.61 -0.91
C ASP A 130 -10.85 7.25 -2.27
N GLU A 131 -9.99 7.11 -3.28
CA GLU A 131 -10.46 6.71 -4.60
C GLU A 131 -10.99 5.30 -4.59
N ARG A 132 -10.38 4.43 -3.79
CA ARG A 132 -10.83 3.06 -3.68
C ARG A 132 -12.22 3.00 -3.04
N LYS A 133 -12.46 3.79 -2.01
CA LYS A 133 -13.78 3.86 -1.38
C LYS A 133 -14.81 4.38 -2.34
N LYS A 134 -14.48 5.41 -3.08
CA LYS A 134 -15.37 5.97 -4.06
C LYS A 134 -15.74 4.95 -5.11
N SER A 135 -14.74 4.23 -5.60
CA SER A 135 -14.94 3.23 -6.63
C SER A 135 -15.83 2.10 -6.15
N GLN A 136 -15.72 1.73 -4.88
CA GLN A 136 -16.54 0.68 -4.33
C GLN A 136 -17.98 1.13 -4.07
N ALA A 137 -18.17 2.40 -3.77
CA ALA A 137 -19.48 2.91 -3.49
C ALA A 137 -20.31 3.21 -4.74
N VAL A 138 -19.65 3.72 -5.76
CA VAL A 138 -20.36 4.17 -6.95
C VAL A 138 -21.23 3.11 -7.60
N PRO A 139 -20.76 1.87 -7.79
CA PRO A 139 -21.61 0.88 -8.43
C PRO A 139 -22.92 0.65 -7.70
N GLU A 140 -22.89 0.70 -6.39
CA GLU A 140 -24.10 0.52 -5.61
C GLU A 140 -25.06 1.63 -5.85
N GLU A 141 -24.57 2.84 -5.88
CA GLU A 141 -25.42 3.96 -6.13
C GLU A 141 -26.08 3.86 -7.47
N LYS A 142 -25.32 3.51 -8.48
CA LYS A 142 -25.86 3.41 -9.79
C LYS A 142 -26.93 2.36 -9.87
N ASN A 143 -26.70 1.25 -9.23
CA ASN A 143 -27.70 0.22 -9.26
C ASN A 143 -28.93 0.65 -8.53
N GLY A 144 -28.74 1.40 -7.54
CA GLY A 144 -29.89 1.90 -6.84
C GLY A 144 -30.65 2.84 -7.67
N GLU A 145 -30.03 3.41 -8.66
CA GLU A 145 -30.67 4.28 -9.45
C GLU A 145 -30.75 3.89 -10.71
N LYS A 146 -30.36 3.27 -11.04
CA LYS A 146 -30.32 3.11 -12.08
C LYS A 146 -30.21 2.69 -12.53
N SER A 147 -30.23 2.51 -12.42
CA SER A 147 -29.81 2.27 -12.81
C SER A 147 -29.66 2.32 -13.18
#